data_8f71d7ca1425a111b59b4c3974386225
#
_entry.id   8f71d7ca1425a111b59b4c3974386225
#
_cell.length_a   1.000
_cell.length_b   1.000
_cell.length_c   1.000
_cell.angle_alpha   90.00
_cell.angle_beta   90.00
_cell.angle_gamma   90.00
#
_symmetry.space_group_name_H-M   'P 1'
#
loop_
_entity.id
_entity.type
_entity.pdbx_description
1 polymer ?
#
loop_
_entity_poly.entity_id
_entity_poly.type
_entity_poly.pdbx_seq_one_letter_code
_entity_poly.pdbx_strand_id
1 'polypeptide(L)'
;MYGMSRADSWGRAVTDTVEQTIAVDAHETDVLDPRTDAPAGKEPVTMAPVDLGPIHVPTPVVLSPMAGVTNWPFRVLCEEYGPDGLYVAEMITARALVSRNPKALRLCRFAPSERIRSLQLYGVNPAIVEQAARIVVDEDMADHVDLNFGCPVPKV
;
A
#
# COMPACT_ATOMS: atom_id res chain seq x y z
N MET A 1 -18.11 48.98 -21.37
CA MET A 1 -19.07 47.87 -21.31
C MET A 1 -18.27 46.60 -21.53
N TYR A 2 -17.71 46.01 -20.44
CA TYR A 2 -16.85 44.85 -20.51
C TYR A 2 -17.69 43.57 -20.29
N GLY A 3 -17.60 42.67 -21.23
CA GLY A 3 -18.37 41.44 -21.27
C GLY A 3 -17.97 40.47 -20.14
N MET A 4 -18.96 39.74 -19.64
CA MET A 4 -18.84 38.64 -18.65
C MET A 4 -17.80 37.60 -19.10
N SER A 5 -16.91 37.26 -18.18
CA SER A 5 -15.83 36.29 -18.43
C SER A 5 -16.38 34.87 -18.58
N ARG A 6 -15.81 34.10 -19.50
CA ARG A 6 -16.15 32.68 -19.76
C ARG A 6 -15.99 31.75 -18.54
N ALA A 7 -15.36 32.22 -17.47
CA ALA A 7 -15.11 31.42 -16.27
C ALA A 7 -16.38 31.11 -15.46
N ASP A 8 -17.39 32.00 -15.51
CA ASP A 8 -18.59 31.85 -14.68
C ASP A 8 -19.62 30.85 -15.23
N SER A 9 -19.51 30.51 -16.52
CA SER A 9 -20.39 29.50 -17.13
C SER A 9 -19.93 28.07 -16.89
N TRP A 10 -18.63 27.82 -16.68
CA TRP A 10 -18.08 26.50 -16.41
C TRP A 10 -18.30 26.06 -14.94
N GLY A 11 -18.24 26.97 -14.01
CA GLY A 11 -18.47 26.68 -12.60
C GLY A 11 -19.88 26.13 -12.32
N ARG A 12 -20.89 26.72 -12.95
CA ARG A 12 -22.29 26.30 -12.79
C ARG A 12 -22.58 24.96 -13.46
N ALA A 13 -22.03 24.70 -14.65
CA ALA A 13 -22.24 23.43 -15.35
C ALA A 13 -21.63 22.23 -14.60
N VAL A 14 -20.52 22.42 -13.88
CA VAL A 14 -19.88 21.36 -13.11
C VAL A 14 -20.67 21.05 -11.83
N THR A 15 -21.19 22.08 -11.13
CA THR A 15 -22.01 21.88 -9.93
C THR A 15 -23.32 21.18 -10.25
N ASP A 16 -24.03 21.59 -11.31
CA ASP A 16 -25.27 20.96 -11.72
C ASP A 16 -25.09 19.48 -12.14
N THR A 17 -23.96 19.17 -12.78
CA THR A 17 -23.62 17.78 -13.18
C THR A 17 -23.28 16.91 -11.96
N VAL A 18 -22.59 17.45 -10.96
CA VAL A 18 -22.25 16.72 -9.72
C VAL A 18 -23.50 16.47 -8.89
N GLU A 19 -24.43 17.43 -8.78
CA GLU A 19 -25.69 17.22 -8.04
C GLU A 19 -26.62 16.22 -8.73
N GLN A 20 -26.64 16.16 -10.07
CA GLN A 20 -27.44 15.17 -10.80
C GLN A 20 -26.81 13.77 -10.78
N THR A 21 -25.49 13.64 -10.60
CA THR A 21 -24.82 12.33 -10.52
C THR A 21 -24.93 11.72 -9.12
N ILE A 22 -25.20 12.54 -8.08
CA ILE A 22 -25.36 12.06 -6.68
C ILE A 22 -26.79 11.63 -6.38
N ALA A 23 -27.75 11.91 -7.25
CA ALA A 23 -29.09 11.31 -7.19
C ALA A 23 -29.06 9.87 -7.74
N VAL A 24 -28.14 9.05 -7.26
CA VAL A 24 -28.25 7.59 -7.36
C VAL A 24 -29.37 7.19 -6.42
N ASP A 25 -30.43 6.66 -7.00
CA ASP A 25 -31.51 6.01 -6.30
C ASP A 25 -30.95 5.24 -5.11
N ALA A 26 -31.36 5.60 -3.92
CA ALA A 26 -31.11 4.83 -2.71
C ALA A 26 -31.97 3.55 -2.75
N HIS A 27 -31.78 2.72 -3.77
CA HIS A 27 -32.01 1.31 -3.64
C HIS A 27 -30.97 0.84 -2.61
N GLU A 28 -31.51 0.50 -1.47
CA GLU A 28 -30.90 -0.23 -0.38
C GLU A 28 -29.94 -1.29 -0.95
N THR A 29 -28.72 -0.86 -1.29
CA THR A 29 -27.63 -1.79 -1.48
C THR A 29 -27.39 -2.31 -0.08
N ASP A 30 -27.73 -3.56 0.11
CA ASP A 30 -27.40 -4.37 1.27
C ASP A 30 -25.86 -4.45 1.36
N VAL A 31 -25.22 -3.32 1.67
CA VAL A 31 -23.79 -3.26 1.92
C VAL A 31 -23.63 -3.89 3.29
N LEU A 32 -23.27 -5.18 3.27
CA LEU A 32 -22.89 -5.93 4.46
C LEU A 32 -21.92 -5.06 5.29
N ASP A 33 -22.38 -4.55 6.43
CA ASP A 33 -21.48 -3.92 7.39
C ASP A 33 -20.70 -5.06 8.08
N PRO A 34 -19.40 -5.22 7.80
CA PRO A 34 -18.62 -6.31 8.37
C PRO A 34 -18.59 -6.30 9.90
N ARG A 35 -19.05 -5.23 10.54
CA ARG A 35 -19.13 -5.10 11.99
C ARG A 35 -20.47 -5.63 12.56
N THR A 36 -21.54 -5.57 11.75
CA THR A 36 -22.89 -5.98 12.16
C THR A 36 -23.29 -7.35 11.64
N ASP A 37 -22.71 -7.78 10.51
CA ASP A 37 -23.03 -9.03 9.82
C ASP A 37 -22.07 -10.17 10.16
N ALA A 38 -21.23 -10.00 11.17
CA ALA A 38 -20.45 -11.09 11.73
C ALA A 38 -21.40 -12.18 12.27
N PRO A 39 -21.24 -13.46 11.87
CA PRO A 39 -22.12 -14.53 12.33
C PRO A 39 -22.11 -14.58 13.86
N ALA A 40 -23.29 -14.39 14.44
CA ALA A 40 -23.48 -14.41 15.88
C ALA A 40 -22.96 -15.75 16.46
N GLY A 41 -21.99 -15.68 17.35
CA GLY A 41 -21.55 -16.83 18.14
C GLY A 41 -20.12 -17.36 17.90
N LYS A 42 -19.28 -16.67 17.11
CA LYS A 42 -17.83 -16.95 17.14
C LYS A 42 -17.13 -15.92 18.01
N GLU A 43 -16.48 -16.41 19.08
CA GLU A 43 -15.52 -15.59 19.82
C GLU A 43 -14.52 -14.98 18.85
N PRO A 44 -14.15 -13.68 19.00
CA PRO A 44 -13.15 -13.08 18.16
C PRO A 44 -11.84 -13.88 18.27
N VAL A 45 -11.31 -14.31 17.11
CA VAL A 45 -10.02 -15.00 17.08
C VAL A 45 -8.95 -13.98 17.47
N THR A 46 -8.47 -14.07 18.70
CA THR A 46 -7.31 -13.31 19.15
C THR A 46 -6.05 -14.02 18.66
N MET A 47 -5.36 -13.39 17.72
CA MET A 47 -4.06 -13.89 17.24
C MET A 47 -2.95 -13.31 18.14
N ALA A 48 -1.98 -14.15 18.51
CA ALA A 48 -0.84 -13.69 19.27
C ALA A 48 0.07 -12.79 18.40
N PRO A 49 0.66 -11.72 18.97
CA PRO A 49 1.69 -10.93 18.30
C PRO A 49 2.84 -11.78 17.77
N VAL A 50 3.53 -11.29 16.76
CA VAL A 50 4.71 -11.94 16.18
C VAL A 50 5.90 -10.98 16.26
N ASP A 51 7.05 -11.50 16.68
CA ASP A 51 8.32 -10.79 16.66
C ASP A 51 9.16 -11.24 15.45
N LEU A 52 9.55 -10.29 14.62
CA LEU A 52 10.46 -10.48 13.48
C LEU A 52 11.82 -9.87 13.84
N GLY A 53 12.65 -10.60 14.56
CA GLY A 53 13.86 -10.07 15.17
C GLY A 53 13.51 -8.94 16.17
N PRO A 54 13.99 -7.71 15.97
CA PRO A 54 13.67 -6.59 16.86
C PRO A 54 12.30 -5.94 16.56
N ILE A 55 11.62 -6.36 15.50
CA ILE A 55 10.36 -5.76 15.07
C ILE A 55 9.19 -6.49 15.70
N HIS A 56 8.42 -5.78 16.52
CA HIS A 56 7.19 -6.29 17.12
C HIS A 56 5.98 -5.99 16.23
N VAL A 57 5.26 -7.01 15.79
CA VAL A 57 4.03 -6.91 14.99
C VAL A 57 2.85 -7.30 15.88
N PRO A 58 2.07 -6.33 16.39
CA PRO A 58 1.00 -6.57 17.37
C PRO A 58 -0.11 -7.47 16.81
N THR A 59 -0.44 -7.32 15.56
CA THR A 59 -1.41 -8.18 14.86
C THR A 59 -0.70 -8.92 13.73
N PRO A 60 -0.66 -10.27 13.71
CA PRO A 60 0.08 -11.04 12.73
C PRO A 60 -0.67 -11.08 11.37
N VAL A 61 -0.96 -9.90 10.84
CA VAL A 61 -1.54 -9.68 9.53
C VAL A 61 -0.51 -9.00 8.64
N VAL A 62 -0.31 -9.55 7.46
CA VAL A 62 0.62 -9.00 6.47
C VAL A 62 -0.15 -8.56 5.24
N LEU A 63 -0.05 -7.28 4.87
CA LEU A 63 -0.50 -6.83 3.56
C LEU A 63 0.44 -7.38 2.50
N SER A 64 -0.09 -8.26 1.64
CA SER A 64 0.68 -8.84 0.54
C SER A 64 1.17 -7.75 -0.42
N PRO A 65 2.47 -7.76 -0.79
CA PRO A 65 2.99 -6.81 -1.76
C PRO A 65 2.37 -7.03 -3.14
N MET A 66 1.83 -5.97 -3.72
CA MET A 66 1.14 -5.99 -5.01
C MET A 66 1.68 -4.89 -5.91
N ALA A 67 2.24 -5.27 -7.08
CA ALA A 67 2.84 -4.34 -8.02
C ALA A 67 1.82 -3.30 -8.53
N GLY A 68 2.17 -2.03 -8.41
CA GLY A 68 1.32 -0.90 -8.78
C GLY A 68 0.17 -0.60 -7.79
N VAL A 69 0.02 -1.37 -6.72
CA VAL A 69 -1.05 -1.21 -5.73
C VAL A 69 -0.50 -0.80 -4.38
N THR A 70 0.43 -1.57 -3.80
CA THR A 70 0.97 -1.32 -2.45
C THR A 70 2.05 -0.23 -2.41
N ASN A 71 1.78 0.90 -3.09
CA ASN A 71 2.55 2.12 -2.96
C ASN A 71 2.31 2.77 -1.59
N TRP A 72 3.18 3.71 -1.18
CA TRP A 72 3.09 4.30 0.15
C TRP A 72 1.74 4.97 0.48
N PRO A 73 1.00 5.67 -0.45
CA PRO A 73 -0.31 6.21 -0.11
C PRO A 73 -1.34 5.14 0.24
N PHE A 74 -1.32 4.01 -0.49
CA PHE A 74 -2.23 2.90 -0.20
C PHE A 74 -1.88 2.20 1.12
N ARG A 75 -0.60 2.03 1.43
CA ARG A 75 -0.17 1.44 2.71
C ARG A 75 -0.57 2.31 3.89
N VAL A 76 -0.38 3.65 3.80
CA VAL A 76 -0.84 4.59 4.83
C VAL A 76 -2.34 4.47 5.06
N LEU A 77 -3.13 4.39 3.99
CA LEU A 77 -4.58 4.17 4.10
C LEU A 77 -4.90 2.84 4.79
N CYS A 78 -4.19 1.77 4.44
CA CYS A 78 -4.36 0.47 5.09
C CYS A 78 -3.96 0.50 6.57
N GLU A 79 -2.91 1.24 6.95
CA GLU A 79 -2.52 1.43 8.36
C GLU A 79 -3.55 2.24 9.15
N GLU A 80 -4.16 3.24 8.53
CA GLU A 80 -5.17 4.10 9.18
C GLU A 80 -6.46 3.33 9.51
N TYR A 81 -6.89 2.43 8.59
CA TYR A 81 -8.17 1.71 8.72
C TYR A 81 -8.01 0.23 9.06
N GLY A 82 -6.79 -0.29 9.01
CA GLY A 82 -6.50 -1.69 9.25
C GLY A 82 -5.91 -1.98 10.65
N PRO A 83 -5.58 -3.24 10.93
CA PRO A 83 -4.94 -3.64 12.17
C PRO A 83 -3.48 -3.19 12.23
N ASP A 84 -2.88 -3.24 13.41
CA ASP A 84 -1.45 -3.02 13.64
C ASP A 84 -0.60 -4.18 13.09
N GLY A 85 -0.58 -4.32 11.76
CA GLY A 85 0.09 -5.38 11.02
C GLY A 85 1.38 -4.95 10.32
N LEU A 86 1.85 -5.78 9.40
CA LEU A 86 2.99 -5.51 8.55
C LEU A 86 2.53 -5.15 7.13
N TYR A 87 2.85 -3.95 6.66
CA TYR A 87 2.43 -3.44 5.36
C TYR A 87 3.62 -3.41 4.40
N VAL A 88 3.68 -4.40 3.50
CA VAL A 88 4.86 -4.60 2.63
C VAL A 88 4.73 -3.78 1.34
N ALA A 89 5.80 -3.05 1.00
CA ALA A 89 5.90 -2.31 -0.26
C ALA A 89 5.94 -3.26 -1.46
N GLU A 90 5.52 -2.77 -2.62
CA GLU A 90 5.57 -3.54 -3.87
C GLU A 90 6.99 -4.01 -4.20
N MET A 91 7.06 -5.13 -4.93
CA MET A 91 8.30 -5.81 -5.28
C MET A 91 9.26 -4.93 -6.10
N ILE A 92 10.50 -4.91 -5.66
CA ILE A 92 11.60 -4.21 -6.32
C ILE A 92 12.65 -5.24 -6.77
N THR A 93 13.06 -5.19 -8.04
CA THR A 93 14.14 -6.06 -8.48
C THR A 93 15.47 -5.58 -7.88
N ALA A 94 16.21 -6.52 -7.28
CA ALA A 94 17.51 -6.24 -6.67
C ALA A 94 18.46 -5.56 -7.67
N ARG A 95 18.47 -6.00 -8.93
CA ARG A 95 19.26 -5.38 -10.00
C ARG A 95 18.91 -3.92 -10.24
N ALA A 96 17.62 -3.55 -10.22
CA ALA A 96 17.21 -2.16 -10.40
C ALA A 96 17.64 -1.28 -9.23
N LEU A 97 17.60 -1.81 -8.01
CA LEU A 97 18.09 -1.09 -6.83
C LEU A 97 19.62 -0.90 -6.89
N VAL A 98 20.38 -1.94 -7.18
CA VAL A 98 21.86 -1.88 -7.32
C VAL A 98 22.27 -0.89 -8.42
N SER A 99 21.54 -0.85 -9.54
CA SER A 99 21.81 0.11 -10.63
C SER A 99 21.27 1.52 -10.36
N ARG A 100 20.70 1.77 -9.17
CA ARG A 100 20.14 3.09 -8.79
C ARG A 100 19.05 3.58 -9.75
N ASN A 101 18.26 2.66 -10.27
CA ASN A 101 17.17 3.01 -11.17
C ASN A 101 16.18 3.96 -10.48
N PRO A 102 15.85 5.14 -11.08
CA PRO A 102 14.98 6.13 -10.43
C PRO A 102 13.58 5.60 -10.08
N LYS A 103 13.05 4.64 -10.85
CA LYS A 103 11.76 4.02 -10.55
C LYS A 103 11.89 3.12 -9.32
N ALA A 104 12.94 2.30 -9.24
CA ALA A 104 13.20 1.46 -8.06
C ALA A 104 13.35 2.31 -6.79
N LEU A 105 14.13 3.39 -6.85
CA LEU A 105 14.32 4.30 -5.71
C LEU A 105 13.00 5.00 -5.28
N ARG A 106 12.09 5.26 -6.21
CA ARG A 106 10.76 5.77 -5.85
C ARG A 106 9.90 4.74 -5.13
N LEU A 107 10.01 3.47 -5.50
CA LEU A 107 9.28 2.37 -4.85
C LEU A 107 9.79 2.09 -3.44
N CYS A 108 11.05 2.44 -3.14
CA CYS A 108 11.63 2.34 -1.78
C CYS A 108 11.14 3.44 -0.83
N ARG A 109 10.23 4.33 -1.24
CA ARG A 109 9.79 5.43 -0.38
C ARG A 109 8.70 4.98 0.58
N PHE A 110 8.84 5.47 1.80
CA PHE A 110 7.87 5.32 2.88
C PHE A 110 7.38 6.70 3.32
N ALA A 111 6.15 6.76 3.81
CA ALA A 111 5.65 7.95 4.47
C ALA A 111 6.25 8.05 5.89
N PRO A 112 6.45 9.26 6.43
CA PRO A 112 6.92 9.43 7.81
C PRO A 112 6.00 8.83 8.88
N SER A 113 4.75 8.55 8.54
CA SER A 113 3.76 7.94 9.43
C SER A 113 3.79 6.41 9.44
N GLU A 114 4.42 5.77 8.45
CA GLU A 114 4.53 4.31 8.41
C GLU A 114 5.43 3.82 9.56
N ARG A 115 4.89 2.95 10.42
CA ARG A 115 5.56 2.47 11.64
C ARG A 115 6.67 1.48 11.36
N ILE A 116 6.47 0.61 10.37
CA ILE A 116 7.43 -0.42 9.95
C ILE A 116 7.63 -0.27 8.46
N ARG A 117 8.82 0.15 8.06
CA ARG A 117 9.20 0.28 6.65
C ARG A 117 9.58 -1.10 6.12
N SER A 118 8.64 -1.80 5.50
CA SER A 118 8.84 -3.14 4.96
C SER A 118 8.97 -3.10 3.43
N LEU A 119 10.12 -3.57 2.92
CA LEU A 119 10.47 -3.56 1.50
C LEU A 119 10.55 -4.98 0.96
N GLN A 120 9.92 -5.26 -0.19
CA GLN A 120 10.11 -6.55 -0.85
C GLN A 120 11.17 -6.48 -1.95
N LEU A 121 12.19 -7.35 -1.86
CA LEU A 121 13.20 -7.55 -2.89
C LEU A 121 12.97 -8.85 -3.67
N TYR A 122 13.26 -8.80 -4.97
CA TYR A 122 13.32 -9.94 -5.86
C TYR A 122 14.63 -10.00 -6.65
N GLY A 123 15.19 -11.19 -6.80
CA GLY A 123 16.37 -11.40 -7.62
C GLY A 123 16.74 -12.88 -7.70
N VAL A 124 17.25 -13.30 -8.87
CA VAL A 124 17.69 -14.67 -9.13
C VAL A 124 19.21 -14.85 -8.93
N ASN A 125 19.95 -13.76 -8.81
CA ASN A 125 21.40 -13.79 -8.58
C ASN A 125 21.70 -13.44 -7.12
N PRO A 126 22.22 -14.38 -6.31
CA PRO A 126 22.46 -14.16 -4.89
C PRO A 126 23.38 -12.97 -4.60
N ALA A 127 24.44 -12.76 -5.39
CA ALA A 127 25.38 -11.67 -5.19
C ALA A 127 24.73 -10.29 -5.44
N ILE A 128 23.78 -10.20 -6.38
CA ILE A 128 23.04 -8.97 -6.64
C ILE A 128 22.00 -8.73 -5.53
N VAL A 129 21.36 -9.79 -5.02
CA VAL A 129 20.42 -9.68 -3.89
C VAL A 129 21.17 -9.24 -2.63
N GLU A 130 22.35 -9.81 -2.37
CA GLU A 130 23.21 -9.38 -1.26
C GLU A 130 23.58 -7.90 -1.36
N GLN A 131 24.03 -7.44 -2.54
CA GLN A 131 24.36 -6.01 -2.76
C GLN A 131 23.14 -5.12 -2.53
N ALA A 132 21.97 -5.52 -3.02
CA ALA A 132 20.73 -4.77 -2.80
C ALA A 132 20.36 -4.70 -1.31
N ALA A 133 20.47 -5.81 -0.58
CA ALA A 133 20.20 -5.85 0.85
C ALA A 133 21.18 -4.96 1.64
N ARG A 134 22.48 -4.96 1.29
CA ARG A 134 23.47 -4.04 1.88
C ARG A 134 23.08 -2.58 1.64
N ILE A 135 22.69 -2.21 0.44
CA ILE A 135 22.23 -0.85 0.13
C ILE A 135 21.05 -0.45 1.03
N VAL A 136 20.07 -1.36 1.22
CA VAL A 136 18.92 -1.08 2.08
C VAL A 136 19.36 -0.80 3.51
N VAL A 137 20.31 -1.57 4.04
CA VAL A 137 20.83 -1.43 5.40
C VAL A 137 21.70 -0.18 5.54
N ASP A 138 22.70 -0.01 4.65
CA ASP A 138 23.69 1.05 4.75
C ASP A 138 23.08 2.44 4.58
N GLU A 139 21.97 2.55 3.83
CA GLU A 139 21.27 3.80 3.57
C GLU A 139 20.00 3.97 4.41
N ASP A 140 19.77 3.09 5.38
CA ASP A 140 18.58 3.11 6.26
C ASP A 140 17.27 3.24 5.46
N MET A 141 17.12 2.44 4.40
CA MET A 141 15.98 2.55 3.49
C MET A 141 14.73 1.83 4.02
N ALA A 142 14.88 0.80 4.86
CA ALA A 142 13.79 0.01 5.43
C ALA A 142 14.21 -0.67 6.73
N ASP A 143 13.22 -1.00 7.58
CA ASP A 143 13.38 -1.72 8.84
C ASP A 143 13.31 -3.23 8.64
N HIS A 144 12.59 -3.66 7.59
CA HIS A 144 12.35 -5.06 7.25
C HIS A 144 12.50 -5.28 5.74
N VAL A 145 13.12 -6.41 5.37
CA VAL A 145 13.22 -6.86 3.98
C VAL A 145 12.51 -8.20 3.84
N ASP A 146 11.51 -8.23 2.98
CA ASP A 146 10.85 -9.43 2.52
C ASP A 146 11.49 -9.92 1.22
N LEU A 147 11.74 -11.23 1.09
CA LEU A 147 12.33 -11.81 -0.10
C LEU A 147 11.29 -12.58 -0.90
N ASN A 148 11.05 -12.17 -2.14
CA ASN A 148 10.17 -12.88 -3.05
C ASN A 148 10.92 -14.05 -3.71
N PHE A 149 10.51 -15.28 -3.38
CA PHE A 149 11.08 -16.52 -3.93
C PHE A 149 10.27 -17.14 -5.07
N GLY A 150 9.12 -16.57 -5.43
CA GLY A 150 8.29 -17.19 -6.45
C GLY A 150 7.12 -16.34 -6.90
N CYS A 151 7.37 -15.38 -7.80
CA CYS A 151 6.30 -14.70 -8.50
C CYS A 151 5.97 -15.48 -9.80
N PRO A 152 4.71 -15.93 -10.03
CA PRO A 152 4.35 -16.68 -11.23
C PRO A 152 4.22 -15.83 -12.49
N VAL A 153 4.50 -14.54 -12.41
CA VAL A 153 4.40 -13.64 -13.56
C VAL A 153 5.56 -13.87 -14.53
N PRO A 154 5.31 -14.06 -15.86
CA PRO A 154 6.35 -14.39 -16.85
C PRO A 154 7.50 -13.39 -16.99
N LYS A 155 7.39 -12.21 -16.39
CA LYS A 155 8.42 -11.15 -16.46
C LYS A 155 9.30 -11.05 -15.20
N VAL A 156 9.16 -11.99 -14.29
CA VAL A 156 9.89 -12.03 -13.03
C VAL A 156 10.84 -13.20 -13.01
#